data_15b97855e58abe8d7af628474e0e1ad2
#
_entry.id   15b97855e58abe8d7af628474e0e1ad2
#
_cell.length_a   1.000
_cell.length_b   1.000
_cell.length_c   1.000
_cell.angle_alpha   90.00
_cell.angle_beta   90.00
_cell.angle_gamma   90.00
#
_symmetry.space_group_name_H-M   'P 1'
#
loop_
_entity.id
_entity.type
_entity.pdbx_description
1 polymer ?
#
loop_
_entity_poly.entity_id
_entity_poly.type
_entity_poly.pdbx_seq_one_letter_code
_entity_poly.pdbx_strand_id
1 'polypeptide(L)'
;MKYRCLHKEELEEVEDEFIRFLAANSITKNDWDNLKSHEPEKVDKMIEVFSDIFWDKVLENLCWAQIREAKSFKVFQITDKWEMVHLKISNDSPYDLTQSDHISAIGGGAIDISALGLEVFTGEKPLIKDKKTELFEMLEGGGLPCSKAMWLGWKAMVEKSDETGATSF
;
A
#
# COMPACT_ATOMS: atom_id res chain seq x y z
N MET A 1 20.50 0.90 -7.99
CA MET A 1 19.11 0.47 -7.76
C MET A 1 18.61 1.09 -6.46
N LYS A 2 17.51 1.82 -6.52
CA LYS A 2 16.91 2.53 -5.37
C LYS A 2 15.88 1.65 -4.65
N TYR A 3 15.17 0.84 -5.44
CA TYR A 3 14.17 -0.11 -5.00
C TYR A 3 14.57 -1.52 -5.42
N ARG A 4 13.75 -2.54 -5.14
CA ARG A 4 13.99 -3.87 -5.71
C ARG A 4 13.61 -3.95 -7.19
N CYS A 5 14.18 -4.91 -7.90
CA CYS A 5 13.66 -5.28 -9.22
C CYS A 5 12.23 -5.79 -9.10
N LEU A 6 11.44 -5.50 -10.13
CA LEU A 6 10.15 -6.16 -10.33
C LEU A 6 10.38 -7.65 -10.55
N HIS A 7 9.55 -8.48 -9.93
CA HIS A 7 9.54 -9.92 -10.17
C HIS A 7 8.99 -10.21 -11.57
N LYS A 8 9.21 -11.42 -12.06
CA LYS A 8 8.78 -11.81 -13.40
C LYS A 8 7.29 -11.60 -13.63
N GLU A 9 6.48 -12.00 -12.66
CA GLU A 9 5.02 -11.86 -12.69
C GLU A 9 4.60 -10.39 -12.72
N GLU A 10 5.26 -9.54 -11.93
CA GLU A 10 5.02 -8.09 -11.92
C GLU A 10 5.42 -7.44 -13.26
N LEU A 11 6.52 -7.88 -13.87
CA LEU A 11 6.95 -7.41 -15.19
C LEU A 11 5.95 -7.81 -16.29
N GLU A 12 5.37 -9.00 -16.20
CA GLU A 12 4.31 -9.47 -17.12
C GLU A 12 3.05 -8.60 -16.99
N GLU A 13 2.67 -8.20 -15.78
CA GLU A 13 1.52 -7.31 -15.54
C GLU A 13 1.72 -5.89 -16.11
N VAL A 14 2.97 -5.42 -16.21
CA VAL A 14 3.33 -4.09 -16.73
C VAL A 14 4.10 -4.15 -18.06
N GLU A 15 3.85 -5.19 -18.85
CA GLU A 15 4.55 -5.42 -20.12
C GLU A 15 4.44 -4.20 -21.08
N ASP A 16 3.27 -3.59 -21.19
CA ASP A 16 3.05 -2.42 -22.04
C ASP A 16 3.92 -1.22 -21.64
N GLU A 17 4.07 -0.99 -20.33
CA GLU A 17 4.93 0.06 -19.79
C GLU A 17 6.39 -0.24 -20.08
N PHE A 18 6.80 -1.51 -19.95
CA PHE A 18 8.16 -1.93 -20.25
C PHE A 18 8.50 -1.80 -21.74
N ILE A 19 7.57 -2.16 -22.62
CA ILE A 19 7.72 -1.95 -24.09
C ILE A 19 7.89 -0.46 -24.41
N ARG A 20 7.08 0.42 -23.79
CA ARG A 20 7.24 1.88 -23.96
C ARG A 20 8.58 2.38 -23.47
N PHE A 21 9.07 1.85 -22.35
CA PHE A 21 10.40 2.17 -21.82
C PHE A 21 11.51 1.76 -22.80
N LEU A 22 11.45 0.55 -23.37
CA LEU A 22 12.40 0.08 -24.39
C LEU A 22 12.36 0.98 -25.64
N ALA A 23 11.17 1.30 -26.13
CA ALA A 23 10.98 2.16 -27.29
C ALA A 23 11.54 3.58 -27.04
N ALA A 24 11.32 4.15 -25.85
CA ALA A 24 11.88 5.45 -25.48
C ALA A 24 13.42 5.45 -25.42
N ASN A 25 14.03 4.29 -25.19
CA ASN A 25 15.48 4.09 -25.24
C ASN A 25 15.98 3.60 -26.63
N SER A 26 15.15 3.69 -27.66
CA SER A 26 15.45 3.29 -29.05
C SER A 26 15.82 1.81 -29.20
N ILE A 27 15.27 0.94 -28.34
CA ILE A 27 15.48 -0.51 -28.39
C ILE A 27 14.27 -1.14 -29.09
N THR A 28 14.53 -1.73 -30.25
CA THR A 28 13.52 -2.48 -30.99
C THR A 28 13.34 -3.89 -30.41
N LYS A 29 12.29 -4.60 -30.83
CA LYS A 29 12.10 -6.00 -30.46
C LYS A 29 13.29 -6.88 -30.85
N ASN A 30 13.85 -6.66 -32.05
CA ASN A 30 15.00 -7.41 -32.52
C ASN A 30 16.25 -7.12 -31.66
N ASP A 31 16.44 -5.86 -31.28
CA ASP A 31 17.56 -5.48 -30.39
C ASP A 31 17.41 -6.14 -29.01
N TRP A 32 16.17 -6.16 -28.48
CA TRP A 32 15.87 -6.80 -27.20
C TRP A 32 16.10 -8.30 -27.23
N ASP A 33 15.68 -8.99 -28.28
CA ASP A 33 15.92 -10.43 -28.47
C ASP A 33 17.41 -10.76 -28.62
N ASN A 34 18.18 -9.90 -29.29
CA ASN A 34 19.63 -10.00 -29.39
C ASN A 34 20.32 -9.79 -28.04
N LEU A 35 19.89 -8.77 -27.28
CA LEU A 35 20.43 -8.51 -25.93
C LEU A 35 20.20 -9.69 -25.00
N LYS A 36 18.99 -10.27 -24.98
CA LYS A 36 18.69 -11.47 -24.17
C LYS A 36 19.60 -12.65 -24.50
N SER A 37 20.01 -12.78 -25.77
CA SER A 37 20.79 -13.92 -26.23
C SER A 37 22.29 -13.74 -26.01
N HIS A 38 22.83 -12.51 -26.07
CA HIS A 38 24.23 -12.23 -26.11
C HIS A 38 24.77 -11.39 -24.95
N GLU A 39 23.92 -10.62 -24.30
CA GLU A 39 24.32 -9.63 -23.29
C GLU A 39 23.34 -9.63 -22.08
N PRO A 40 23.16 -10.76 -21.37
CA PRO A 40 22.20 -10.87 -20.30
C PRO A 40 22.40 -9.85 -19.16
N GLU A 41 23.64 -9.48 -18.88
CA GLU A 41 23.96 -8.45 -17.87
C GLU A 41 23.39 -7.06 -18.22
N LYS A 42 23.27 -6.74 -19.52
CA LYS A 42 22.64 -5.50 -19.96
C LYS A 42 21.12 -5.58 -19.82
N VAL A 43 20.54 -6.75 -20.06
CA VAL A 43 19.12 -7.00 -19.85
C VAL A 43 18.76 -6.78 -18.38
N ASP A 44 19.50 -7.38 -17.46
CA ASP A 44 19.30 -7.23 -16.02
C ASP A 44 19.38 -5.76 -15.61
N LYS A 45 20.38 -5.05 -16.12
CA LYS A 45 20.56 -3.63 -15.83
C LYS A 45 19.42 -2.76 -16.37
N MET A 46 18.84 -3.10 -17.50
CA MET A 46 17.66 -2.42 -18.04
C MET A 46 16.42 -2.68 -17.19
N ILE A 47 16.24 -3.90 -16.72
CA ILE A 47 15.15 -4.26 -15.80
C ILE A 47 15.31 -3.51 -14.47
N GLU A 48 16.52 -3.40 -13.93
CA GLU A 48 16.81 -2.60 -12.74
C GLU A 48 16.40 -1.12 -12.91
N VAL A 49 16.81 -0.51 -14.02
CA VAL A 49 16.48 0.90 -14.31
C VAL A 49 14.98 1.09 -14.49
N PHE A 50 14.34 0.20 -15.23
CA PHE A 50 12.90 0.25 -15.40
C PHE A 50 12.17 0.09 -14.07
N SER A 51 12.58 -0.85 -13.24
CA SER A 51 11.99 -1.09 -11.92
C SER A 51 12.09 0.14 -11.02
N ASP A 52 13.23 0.82 -10.99
CA ASP A 52 13.39 2.06 -10.23
C ASP A 52 12.46 3.17 -10.73
N ILE A 53 12.30 3.33 -12.03
CA ILE A 53 11.39 4.31 -12.65
C ILE A 53 9.93 3.97 -12.34
N PHE A 54 9.56 2.70 -12.45
CA PHE A 54 8.22 2.22 -12.19
C PHE A 54 7.81 2.47 -10.73
N TRP A 55 8.63 2.03 -9.79
CA TRP A 55 8.39 2.26 -8.36
C TRP A 55 8.33 3.74 -8.02
N ASP A 56 9.23 4.54 -8.56
CA ASP A 56 9.25 5.99 -8.29
C ASP A 56 7.95 6.66 -8.73
N LYS A 57 7.40 6.25 -9.88
CA LYS A 57 6.12 6.74 -10.42
C LYS A 57 4.92 6.28 -9.58
N VAL A 58 4.89 5.02 -9.16
CA VAL A 58 3.83 4.47 -8.30
C VAL A 58 3.80 5.19 -6.96
N LEU A 59 4.97 5.29 -6.31
CA LEU A 59 5.09 5.87 -4.97
C LEU A 59 4.90 7.39 -4.94
N GLU A 60 5.11 8.09 -6.05
CA GLU A 60 4.87 9.52 -6.15
C GLU A 60 3.40 9.87 -5.89
N ASN A 61 2.49 9.09 -6.47
CA ASN A 61 1.05 9.30 -6.40
C ASN A 61 0.39 8.59 -5.22
N LEU A 62 1.09 7.68 -4.57
CA LEU A 62 0.58 6.95 -3.42
C LEU A 62 0.64 7.82 -2.15
N CYS A 63 -0.50 7.97 -1.49
CA CYS A 63 -0.61 8.70 -0.23
C CYS A 63 -1.37 7.94 0.84
N TRP A 64 -2.00 6.82 0.50
CA TRP A 64 -2.84 6.04 1.40
C TRP A 64 -2.49 4.57 1.31
N ALA A 65 -2.34 3.94 2.46
CA ALA A 65 -2.02 2.54 2.55
C ALA A 65 -2.72 1.90 3.75
N GLN A 66 -2.77 0.57 3.79
CA GLN A 66 -3.41 -0.21 4.84
C GLN A 66 -2.59 -1.44 5.19
N ILE A 67 -2.70 -1.88 6.43
CA ILE A 67 -2.21 -3.18 6.89
C ILE A 67 -3.39 -3.94 7.50
N ARG A 68 -3.56 -5.19 7.11
CA ARG A 68 -4.64 -6.06 7.56
C ARG A 68 -4.08 -7.29 8.26
N GLU A 69 -4.56 -7.52 9.44
CA GLU A 69 -4.34 -8.73 10.23
C GLU A 69 -5.71 -9.23 10.74
N ALA A 70 -5.83 -10.47 11.15
CA ALA A 70 -7.12 -11.07 11.50
C ALA A 70 -7.91 -10.24 12.54
N LYS A 71 -7.23 -9.61 13.50
CA LYS A 71 -7.83 -8.84 14.60
C LYS A 71 -7.38 -7.37 14.65
N SER A 72 -6.65 -6.93 13.64
CA SER A 72 -6.05 -5.59 13.58
C SER A 72 -6.13 -5.05 12.15
N PHE A 73 -6.64 -3.84 12.01
CA PHE A 73 -6.68 -3.13 10.74
C PHE A 73 -6.14 -1.71 10.93
N LYS A 74 -5.15 -1.37 10.14
CA LYS A 74 -4.54 -0.04 10.16
C LYS A 74 -4.68 0.59 8.79
N VAL A 75 -5.10 1.84 8.77
CA VAL A 75 -5.12 2.66 7.57
C VAL A 75 -4.30 3.92 7.79
N PHE A 76 -3.57 4.33 6.78
CA PHE A 76 -2.58 5.39 6.86
C PHE A 76 -2.81 6.44 5.79
N GLN A 77 -2.56 7.69 6.16
CA GLN A 77 -2.23 8.76 5.22
C GLN A 77 -0.76 9.13 5.39
N ILE A 78 -0.04 9.21 4.28
CA ILE A 78 1.39 9.51 4.26
C ILE A 78 1.61 10.69 3.31
N THR A 79 1.89 11.87 3.88
CA THR A 79 2.19 13.11 3.14
C THR A 79 3.56 13.64 3.55
N ASP A 80 3.61 14.67 4.37
CA ASP A 80 4.79 15.19 5.07
C ASP A 80 5.00 14.52 6.43
N LYS A 81 3.99 13.76 6.88
CA LYS A 81 4.00 12.93 8.07
C LYS A 81 3.15 11.69 7.86
N TRP A 82 3.25 10.75 8.78
CA TRP A 82 2.33 9.65 8.93
C TRP A 82 1.15 10.06 9.80
N GLU A 83 -0.06 9.78 9.32
CA GLU A 83 -1.25 9.73 10.15
C GLU A 83 -1.86 8.33 10.07
N MET A 84 -2.39 7.82 11.16
CA MET A 84 -2.91 6.46 11.26
C MET A 84 -4.25 6.42 11.99
N VAL A 85 -5.15 5.60 11.48
CA VAL A 85 -6.29 5.05 12.23
C VAL A 85 -6.05 3.55 12.38
N HIS A 86 -6.11 3.06 13.60
CA HIS A 86 -5.91 1.65 13.92
C HIS A 86 -7.16 1.12 14.64
N LEU A 87 -7.77 0.10 14.05
CA LEU A 87 -8.88 -0.64 14.63
C LEU A 87 -8.39 -2.00 15.10
N LYS A 88 -8.78 -2.35 16.31
CA LYS A 88 -8.48 -3.65 16.89
C LYS A 88 -9.78 -4.25 17.45
N ILE A 89 -10.03 -5.51 17.16
CA ILE A 89 -11.20 -6.24 17.66
C ILE A 89 -10.76 -7.32 18.63
N SER A 90 -11.68 -7.74 19.51
CA SER A 90 -11.44 -8.83 20.45
C SER A 90 -10.98 -10.10 19.73
N ASN A 91 -10.07 -10.85 20.35
CA ASN A 91 -9.63 -12.14 19.84
C ASN A 91 -10.78 -13.15 19.72
N ASP A 92 -11.80 -13.02 20.56
CA ASP A 92 -13.00 -13.89 20.58
C ASP A 92 -14.04 -13.48 19.51
N SER A 93 -13.83 -12.34 18.85
CA SER A 93 -14.72 -11.90 17.78
C SER A 93 -14.73 -12.92 16.63
N PRO A 94 -15.89 -13.26 16.03
CA PRO A 94 -15.96 -14.14 14.88
C PRO A 94 -15.46 -13.50 13.58
N TYR A 95 -15.18 -12.19 13.60
CA TYR A 95 -14.77 -11.45 12.42
C TYR A 95 -13.26 -11.52 12.20
N ASP A 96 -12.88 -11.47 10.91
CA ASP A 96 -11.51 -11.47 10.44
C ASP A 96 -11.29 -10.23 9.56
N LEU A 97 -10.42 -9.33 10.01
CA LEU A 97 -10.15 -8.05 9.33
C LEU A 97 -9.24 -8.19 8.10
N THR A 98 -8.81 -9.39 7.75
CA THR A 98 -8.21 -9.66 6.43
C THR A 98 -9.27 -9.76 5.34
N GLN A 99 -10.53 -10.05 5.71
CA GLN A 99 -11.65 -10.17 4.79
C GLN A 99 -12.28 -8.81 4.50
N SER A 100 -12.34 -8.44 3.22
CA SER A 100 -12.89 -7.15 2.79
C SER A 100 -14.36 -6.96 3.19
N ASP A 101 -15.13 -8.03 3.16
CA ASP A 101 -16.56 -8.01 3.52
C ASP A 101 -16.77 -7.67 5.00
N HIS A 102 -15.91 -8.20 5.88
CA HIS A 102 -15.96 -7.90 7.31
C HIS A 102 -15.59 -6.44 7.59
N ILE A 103 -14.54 -5.91 6.93
CA ILE A 103 -14.16 -4.50 7.04
C ILE A 103 -15.30 -3.60 6.54
N SER A 104 -15.89 -3.94 5.40
CA SER A 104 -16.99 -3.18 4.81
C SER A 104 -18.25 -3.19 5.70
N ALA A 105 -18.56 -4.32 6.34
CA ALA A 105 -19.68 -4.46 7.22
C ALA A 105 -19.52 -3.64 8.52
N ILE A 106 -18.29 -3.58 9.06
CA ILE A 106 -17.96 -2.73 10.22
C ILE A 106 -18.06 -1.24 9.82
N GLY A 107 -17.41 -0.84 8.75
CA GLY A 107 -17.40 0.54 8.28
C GLY A 107 -18.76 1.04 7.80
N GLY A 108 -19.61 0.15 7.28
CA GLY A 108 -20.98 0.44 6.84
C GLY A 108 -22.04 0.42 7.96
N GLY A 109 -21.66 0.10 9.20
CA GLY A 109 -22.58 0.02 10.33
C GLY A 109 -23.53 -1.18 10.31
N ALA A 110 -23.26 -2.19 9.48
CA ALA A 110 -24.06 -3.42 9.42
C ALA A 110 -23.83 -4.36 10.61
N ILE A 111 -22.76 -4.11 11.38
CA ILE A 111 -22.38 -4.88 12.56
C ILE A 111 -22.47 -3.97 13.79
N ASP A 112 -23.03 -4.50 14.87
CA ASP A 112 -23.02 -3.82 16.16
C ASP A 112 -21.58 -3.75 16.70
N ILE A 113 -21.01 -2.56 16.66
CA ILE A 113 -19.62 -2.29 17.07
C ILE A 113 -19.41 -2.62 18.55
N SER A 114 -20.44 -2.48 19.40
CA SER A 114 -20.37 -2.78 20.84
C SER A 114 -20.09 -4.27 21.12
N ALA A 115 -20.56 -5.15 20.23
CA ALA A 115 -20.34 -6.60 20.34
C ALA A 115 -18.94 -7.06 19.88
N LEU A 116 -18.18 -6.18 19.22
CA LEU A 116 -16.85 -6.54 18.65
C LEU A 116 -15.72 -6.42 19.67
N GLY A 117 -15.90 -5.74 20.81
CA GLY A 117 -14.81 -5.29 21.65
C GLY A 117 -13.84 -4.41 20.84
N LEU A 118 -14.42 -3.47 20.08
CA LEU A 118 -13.65 -2.61 19.18
C LEU A 118 -12.87 -1.56 19.99
N GLU A 119 -11.58 -1.55 19.80
CA GLU A 119 -10.69 -0.49 20.24
C GLU A 119 -10.24 0.30 19.01
N VAL A 120 -10.24 1.63 19.10
CA VAL A 120 -9.81 2.52 18.03
C VAL A 120 -8.71 3.43 18.54
N PHE A 121 -7.61 3.47 17.79
CA PHE A 121 -6.47 4.31 18.11
C PHE A 121 -6.18 5.22 16.92
N THR A 122 -5.76 6.44 17.21
CA THR A 122 -5.20 7.35 16.22
C THR A 122 -3.77 7.69 16.60
N GLY A 123 -2.97 8.03 15.63
CA GLY A 123 -1.59 8.43 15.88
C GLY A 123 -1.01 9.17 14.68
N GLU A 124 0.01 9.95 14.97
CA GLU A 124 0.83 10.59 13.94
C GLU A 124 2.30 10.49 14.31
N LYS A 125 3.15 10.47 13.30
CA LYS A 125 4.61 10.54 13.47
C LYS A 125 5.24 11.26 12.28
N PRO A 126 6.38 11.95 12.47
CA PRO A 126 7.13 12.50 11.36
C PRO A 126 7.69 11.37 10.47
N LEU A 127 7.98 11.69 9.22
CA LEU A 127 8.80 10.85 8.36
C LEU A 127 10.23 10.84 8.89
N ILE A 128 10.87 9.66 8.89
CA ILE A 128 12.28 9.48 9.24
C ILE A 128 13.13 9.50 7.96
N LYS A 129 12.58 8.95 6.89
CA LYS A 129 13.15 8.92 5.54
C LYS A 129 12.28 9.74 4.60
N ASP A 130 12.65 9.83 3.33
CA ASP A 130 11.75 10.38 2.33
C ASP A 130 10.48 9.52 2.18
N LYS A 131 9.37 10.17 1.82
CA LYS A 131 8.04 9.55 1.71
C LYS A 131 8.05 8.26 0.87
N LYS A 132 8.73 8.29 -0.29
CA LYS A 132 8.74 7.15 -1.21
C LYS A 132 9.46 5.95 -0.61
N THR A 133 10.55 6.17 0.10
CA THR A 133 11.30 5.11 0.78
C THR A 133 10.46 4.48 1.88
N GLU A 134 9.81 5.27 2.73
CA GLU A 134 8.98 4.72 3.81
C GLU A 134 7.75 3.98 3.27
N LEU A 135 7.12 4.50 2.21
CA LEU A 135 6.02 3.80 1.54
C LEU A 135 6.46 2.47 0.93
N PHE A 136 7.60 2.46 0.25
CA PHE A 136 8.14 1.24 -0.34
C PHE A 136 8.41 0.18 0.73
N GLU A 137 9.09 0.53 1.82
CA GLU A 137 9.36 -0.38 2.94
C GLU A 137 8.06 -0.91 3.58
N MET A 138 7.03 -0.08 3.67
CA MET A 138 5.72 -0.49 4.15
C MET A 138 5.03 -1.51 3.22
N LEU A 139 5.08 -1.29 1.90
CA LEU A 139 4.52 -2.22 0.93
C LEU A 139 5.26 -3.56 0.93
N GLU A 140 6.59 -3.53 1.01
CA GLU A 140 7.42 -4.74 1.14
C GLU A 140 7.13 -5.50 2.46
N GLY A 141 6.72 -4.78 3.51
CA GLY A 141 6.30 -5.35 4.79
C GLY A 141 4.87 -5.91 4.80
N GLY A 142 4.21 -6.01 3.65
CA GLY A 142 2.86 -6.55 3.50
C GLY A 142 1.75 -5.50 3.58
N GLY A 143 2.10 -4.23 3.56
CA GLY A 143 1.13 -3.14 3.37
C GLY A 143 0.52 -3.17 1.97
N LEU A 144 -0.69 -2.67 1.85
CA LEU A 144 -1.41 -2.59 0.58
C LEU A 144 -1.80 -1.13 0.31
N PRO A 145 -1.79 -0.68 -0.96
CA PRO A 145 -2.40 0.59 -1.31
C PRO A 145 -3.87 0.62 -0.93
N CYS A 146 -4.38 1.79 -0.57
CA CYS A 146 -5.81 1.99 -0.39
C CYS A 146 -6.27 3.33 -0.97
N SER A 147 -7.59 3.55 -1.01
CA SER A 147 -8.15 4.77 -1.56
C SER A 147 -8.24 5.89 -0.52
N LYS A 148 -8.23 7.14 -0.99
CA LYS A 148 -8.55 8.31 -0.17
C LYS A 148 -9.91 8.17 0.51
N ALA A 149 -10.91 7.60 -0.18
CA ALA A 149 -12.24 7.41 0.36
C ALA A 149 -12.24 6.47 1.58
N MET A 150 -11.43 5.40 1.54
CA MET A 150 -11.27 4.50 2.68
C MET A 150 -10.66 5.25 3.88
N TRP A 151 -9.58 5.98 3.69
CA TRP A 151 -8.98 6.81 4.74
C TRP A 151 -9.98 7.77 5.37
N LEU A 152 -10.69 8.56 4.55
CA LEU A 152 -11.65 9.54 5.04
C LEU A 152 -12.82 8.90 5.79
N GLY A 153 -13.29 7.74 5.34
CA GLY A 153 -14.36 7.00 5.99
C GLY A 153 -13.98 6.58 7.41
N TRP A 154 -12.80 5.99 7.58
CA TRP A 154 -12.32 5.58 8.90
C TRP A 154 -11.96 6.75 9.80
N LYS A 155 -11.38 7.81 9.27
CA LYS A 155 -11.11 9.03 10.03
C LYS A 155 -12.39 9.68 10.56
N ALA A 156 -13.44 9.80 9.75
CA ALA A 156 -14.72 10.34 10.15
C ALA A 156 -15.43 9.48 11.21
N MET A 157 -15.24 8.15 11.18
CA MET A 157 -15.78 7.25 12.19
C MET A 157 -15.17 7.52 13.58
N VAL A 158 -13.87 7.78 13.64
CA VAL A 158 -13.16 8.11 14.88
C VAL A 158 -13.62 9.44 15.44
N GLU A 159 -13.66 10.48 14.60
CA GLU A 159 -14.09 11.83 15.00
C GLU A 159 -15.50 11.83 15.62
N LYS A 160 -16.43 11.04 15.08
CA LYS A 160 -17.77 10.85 15.64
C LYS A 160 -17.76 10.10 16.98
N SER A 161 -16.85 9.17 17.18
CA SER A 161 -16.74 8.42 18.44
C SER A 161 -16.22 9.32 19.57
N ASP A 162 -15.34 10.25 19.28
CA ASP A 162 -14.82 11.24 20.25
C ASP A 162 -15.90 12.23 20.67
N GLU A 163 -16.78 12.68 19.75
CA GLU A 163 -17.89 13.58 20.04
C GLU A 163 -18.98 12.94 20.91
N THR A 164 -19.14 11.62 20.85
CA THR A 164 -20.13 10.86 21.63
C THR A 164 -19.64 10.41 23.01
N GLY A 165 -18.43 10.79 23.43
CA GLY A 165 -17.90 10.55 24.78
C GLY A 165 -17.48 9.12 25.07
N ALA A 166 -17.19 8.31 24.05
CA ALA A 166 -16.59 7.00 24.19
C ALA A 166 -15.05 7.14 24.32
N THR A 167 -14.67 7.48 25.51
CA THR A 167 -13.42 7.25 26.26
C THR A 167 -12.09 7.26 25.50
N SER A 168 -11.38 8.38 25.67
CA SER A 168 -9.92 8.42 25.77
C SER A 168 -9.46 7.59 26.98
N PHE A 169 -8.52 6.68 26.78
CA PHE A 169 -7.62 6.18 27.79
C PHE A 169 -6.20 6.24 27.26
#